data_0b29426ac915e56d80d658365f06453a
#
_entry.id   0b29426ac915e56d80d658365f06453a
#
_cell.length_a   1.000
_cell.length_b   1.000
_cell.length_c   1.000
_cell.angle_alpha   90.00
_cell.angle_beta   90.00
_cell.angle_gamma   90.00
#
_symmetry.space_group_name_H-M   'P 1'
#
loop_
_entity.id
_entity.type
_entity.pdbx_description
1 polymer ?
#
loop_
_entity_poly.entity_id
_entity_poly.type
_entity_poly.pdbx_seq_one_letter_code
_entity_poly.pdbx_strand_id
1 'polypeptide(L)'
;METYGKILLIAMPAFLLLVIFEKWYGWKKGFETVKTMDAISSLASGVTNVTKDVLGLSIAILGYEWMYKHWAITHIGTTWVTYVIIIILLDFAGYAVHALQHKVNFFWNAHVIHHSSEEFNLACALRQSISIFVKLFALLLLPAALLGIEPVVIAIVAPLHLFAQFWYHTRHINKIGFLEKFLVTPSHHRVHHAINPEYIDKNFGQIFIFWDKWLGTFQQEMEEVSPVYGVTRPARTWNPIKINFQHLALLLKDAWHTKEWKDKLRVFYKPT
;
A
#
# COMPACT_ATOMS: atom_id res chain seq x y z
N MET A 1 0.83 2.70 -21.05
CA MET A 1 0.48 1.27 -20.77
C MET A 1 1.66 0.34 -21.04
N GLU A 2 2.24 0.36 -22.22
CA GLU A 2 3.37 -0.55 -22.60
C GLU A 2 4.60 -0.41 -21.68
N THR A 3 5.02 0.83 -21.39
CA THR A 3 6.16 1.10 -20.48
C THR A 3 5.92 0.56 -19.09
N TYR A 4 4.73 0.80 -18.52
CA TYR A 4 4.33 0.28 -17.21
C TYR A 4 4.37 -1.26 -17.17
N GLY A 5 3.81 -1.92 -18.21
CA GLY A 5 3.83 -3.38 -18.32
C GLY A 5 5.24 -3.96 -18.40
N LYS A 6 6.16 -3.33 -19.17
CA LYS A 6 7.57 -3.74 -19.26
C LYS A 6 8.29 -3.65 -17.93
N ILE A 7 8.05 -2.58 -17.16
CA ILE A 7 8.63 -2.43 -15.82
C ILE A 7 8.14 -3.55 -14.88
N LEU A 8 6.84 -3.87 -14.90
CA LEU A 8 6.28 -4.95 -14.08
C LEU A 8 6.86 -6.33 -14.43
N LEU A 9 7.06 -6.62 -15.72
CA LEU A 9 7.63 -7.89 -16.17
C LEU A 9 9.06 -8.13 -15.65
N ILE A 10 9.82 -7.06 -15.41
CA ILE A 10 11.16 -7.15 -14.81
C ILE A 10 11.08 -7.20 -13.28
N ALA A 11 10.25 -6.36 -12.69
CA ALA A 11 10.18 -6.21 -11.25
C ALA A 11 9.58 -7.42 -10.53
N MET A 12 8.57 -8.08 -11.10
CA MET A 12 7.92 -9.23 -10.44
C MET A 12 8.87 -10.41 -10.24
N PRO A 13 9.66 -10.84 -11.24
CA PRO A 13 10.70 -11.86 -11.02
C PRO A 13 11.76 -11.41 -9.99
N ALA A 14 12.17 -10.14 -10.02
CA ALA A 14 13.14 -9.63 -9.07
C ALA A 14 12.61 -9.68 -7.63
N PHE A 15 11.35 -9.30 -7.39
CA PHE A 15 10.72 -9.41 -6.08
C PHE A 15 10.60 -10.87 -5.62
N LEU A 16 10.24 -11.78 -6.50
CA LEU A 16 10.20 -13.21 -6.17
C LEU A 16 11.57 -13.72 -5.71
N LEU A 17 12.63 -13.34 -6.41
CA LEU A 17 14.00 -13.68 -6.02
C LEU A 17 14.37 -13.10 -4.65
N LEU A 18 13.97 -11.87 -4.36
CA LEU A 18 14.21 -11.24 -3.06
C LEU A 18 13.44 -11.93 -1.92
N VAL A 19 12.20 -12.36 -2.15
CA VAL A 19 11.42 -13.17 -1.18
C VAL A 19 12.09 -14.52 -0.92
N ILE A 20 12.58 -15.18 -1.97
CA ILE A 20 13.32 -16.46 -1.85
C ILE A 20 14.63 -16.22 -1.08
N PHE A 21 15.33 -15.13 -1.37
CA PHE A 21 16.55 -14.74 -0.66
C PHE A 21 16.27 -14.45 0.81
N GLU A 22 15.22 -13.70 1.15
CA GLU A 22 14.85 -13.43 2.54
C GLU A 22 14.54 -14.72 3.30
N LYS A 23 13.81 -15.65 2.68
CA LYS A 23 13.52 -16.97 3.26
C LYS A 23 14.80 -17.75 3.55
N TRP A 24 15.72 -17.82 2.57
CA TRP A 24 17.01 -18.49 2.72
C TRP A 24 17.86 -17.82 3.79
N TYR A 25 17.92 -16.48 3.79
CA TYR A 25 18.69 -15.70 4.78
C TYR A 25 18.16 -15.91 6.20
N GLY A 26 16.85 -15.87 6.40
CA GLY A 26 16.20 -16.13 7.67
C GLY A 26 16.49 -17.54 8.18
N TRP A 27 16.39 -18.56 7.32
CA TRP A 27 16.78 -19.93 7.63
C TRP A 27 18.24 -20.03 8.08
N LYS A 28 19.16 -19.43 7.31
CA LYS A 28 20.59 -19.44 7.64
C LYS A 28 20.91 -18.73 8.96
N LYS A 29 20.16 -17.71 9.32
CA LYS A 29 20.32 -16.94 10.57
C LYS A 29 19.57 -17.52 11.76
N GLY A 30 18.78 -18.57 11.59
CA GLY A 30 17.90 -19.11 12.64
C GLY A 30 16.77 -18.15 13.04
N PHE A 31 16.40 -17.23 12.17
CA PHE A 31 15.33 -16.24 12.36
C PHE A 31 14.42 -16.22 11.12
N GLU A 32 13.57 -17.25 11.01
CA GLU A 32 12.66 -17.36 9.86
C GLU A 32 11.49 -16.39 9.99
N THR A 33 11.33 -15.53 8.98
CA THR A 33 10.26 -14.55 8.87
C THR A 33 9.27 -14.87 7.75
N VAL A 34 9.61 -15.81 6.85
CA VAL A 34 8.81 -16.16 5.66
C VAL A 34 8.20 -17.55 5.83
N LYS A 35 6.96 -17.61 6.34
CA LYS A 35 6.18 -18.85 6.37
C LYS A 35 5.65 -19.19 4.99
N THR A 36 5.84 -20.45 4.56
CA THR A 36 5.57 -20.87 3.19
C THR A 36 4.13 -20.62 2.74
N MET A 37 3.13 -20.99 3.56
CA MET A 37 1.72 -20.83 3.18
C MET A 37 1.28 -19.37 3.14
N ASP A 38 1.81 -18.52 4.03
CA ASP A 38 1.57 -17.09 4.01
C ASP A 38 2.19 -16.44 2.74
N ALA A 39 3.43 -16.80 2.41
CA ALA A 39 4.10 -16.34 1.20
C ALA A 39 3.35 -16.76 -0.07
N ILE A 40 2.88 -18.01 -0.17
CA ILE A 40 2.07 -18.48 -1.31
C ILE A 40 0.78 -17.67 -1.42
N SER A 41 0.07 -17.43 -0.31
CA SER A 41 -1.15 -16.61 -0.29
C SER A 41 -0.87 -15.17 -0.75
N SER A 42 0.23 -14.59 -0.28
CA SER A 42 0.66 -13.23 -0.65
C SER A 42 1.00 -13.12 -2.14
N LEU A 43 1.78 -14.07 -2.66
CA LEU A 43 2.15 -14.15 -4.08
C LEU A 43 0.93 -14.35 -4.98
N ALA A 44 -0.01 -15.25 -4.61
CA ALA A 44 -1.24 -15.46 -5.35
C ALA A 44 -2.10 -14.19 -5.43
N SER A 45 -2.18 -13.44 -4.33
CA SER A 45 -2.85 -12.14 -4.30
C SER A 45 -2.16 -11.12 -5.21
N GLY A 46 -0.82 -11.05 -5.18
CA GLY A 46 -0.01 -10.18 -6.04
C GLY A 46 -0.19 -10.50 -7.53
N VAL A 47 -0.13 -11.76 -7.92
CA VAL A 47 -0.35 -12.20 -9.31
C VAL A 47 -1.75 -11.80 -9.79
N THR A 48 -2.78 -11.99 -8.98
CA THR A 48 -4.16 -11.60 -9.32
C THR A 48 -4.26 -10.09 -9.58
N ASN A 49 -3.63 -9.28 -8.72
CA ASN A 49 -3.62 -7.83 -8.87
C ASN A 49 -2.88 -7.37 -10.13
N VAL A 50 -1.69 -7.93 -10.41
CA VAL A 50 -0.92 -7.61 -11.60
C VAL A 50 -1.66 -8.03 -12.88
N THR A 51 -2.27 -9.22 -12.90
CA THR A 51 -3.08 -9.69 -14.04
C THR A 51 -4.20 -8.71 -14.35
N LYS A 52 -4.90 -8.20 -13.33
CA LYS A 52 -5.95 -7.18 -13.49
C LYS A 52 -5.38 -5.90 -14.13
N ASP A 53 -4.22 -5.44 -13.70
CA ASP A 53 -3.59 -4.23 -14.22
C ASP A 53 -3.09 -4.40 -15.67
N VAL A 54 -2.52 -5.57 -15.98
CA VAL A 54 -2.09 -5.92 -17.36
C VAL A 54 -3.26 -6.01 -18.32
N LEU A 55 -4.41 -6.48 -17.87
CA LEU A 55 -5.65 -6.51 -18.69
C LEU A 55 -6.24 -5.10 -18.96
N GLY A 56 -5.53 -4.04 -18.58
CA GLY A 56 -5.98 -2.66 -18.84
C GLY A 56 -7.13 -2.18 -17.93
N LEU A 57 -7.44 -2.92 -16.87
CA LEU A 57 -8.47 -2.57 -15.90
C LEU A 57 -7.99 -1.47 -14.92
N SER A 58 -6.87 -0.80 -15.23
CA SER A 58 -6.32 0.27 -14.41
C SER A 58 -7.02 1.60 -14.66
N ILE A 59 -8.14 1.80 -13.98
CA ILE A 59 -8.93 3.05 -14.01
C ILE A 59 -8.07 4.27 -13.67
N ALA A 60 -7.04 4.10 -12.83
CA ALA A 60 -6.16 5.20 -12.41
C ALA A 60 -5.35 5.79 -13.58
N ILE A 61 -4.78 4.95 -14.44
CA ILE A 61 -3.97 5.42 -15.59
C ILE A 61 -4.89 6.05 -16.66
N LEU A 62 -6.01 5.40 -16.96
CA LEU A 62 -6.98 5.91 -17.92
C LEU A 62 -7.61 7.23 -17.43
N GLY A 63 -7.91 7.32 -16.13
CA GLY A 63 -8.44 8.52 -15.51
C GLY A 63 -7.46 9.69 -15.57
N TYR A 64 -6.15 9.43 -15.34
CA TYR A 64 -5.14 10.48 -15.43
C TYR A 64 -4.98 11.02 -16.87
N GLU A 65 -4.92 10.11 -17.86
CA GLU A 65 -4.83 10.52 -19.27
C GLU A 65 -6.03 11.37 -19.70
N TRP A 66 -7.23 10.99 -19.22
CA TRP A 66 -8.43 11.77 -19.48
C TRP A 66 -8.38 13.15 -18.82
N MET A 67 -7.97 13.26 -17.55
CA MET A 67 -7.80 14.54 -16.85
C MET A 67 -6.76 15.43 -17.54
N TYR A 68 -5.63 14.86 -17.93
CA TYR A 68 -4.59 15.58 -18.68
C TYR A 68 -5.14 16.18 -19.98
N LYS A 69 -5.91 15.40 -20.77
CA LYS A 69 -6.46 15.86 -22.06
C LYS A 69 -7.53 16.95 -21.92
N HIS A 70 -8.30 16.94 -20.83
CA HIS A 70 -9.47 17.81 -20.72
C HIS A 70 -9.30 18.95 -19.71
N TRP A 71 -8.40 18.81 -18.74
CA TRP A 71 -8.27 19.76 -17.65
C TRP A 71 -6.89 20.42 -17.52
N ALA A 72 -5.91 20.07 -18.33
CA ALA A 72 -4.61 20.72 -18.30
C ALA A 72 -4.76 22.23 -18.59
N ILE A 73 -4.28 23.07 -17.65
CA ILE A 73 -4.28 24.53 -17.76
C ILE A 73 -2.96 25.00 -18.37
N THR A 74 -1.89 24.25 -18.11
CA THR A 74 -0.54 24.50 -18.63
C THR A 74 0.03 23.21 -19.21
N HIS A 75 1.16 23.32 -19.89
CA HIS A 75 1.93 22.16 -20.36
C HIS A 75 3.39 22.39 -19.98
N ILE A 76 3.75 21.98 -18.76
CA ILE A 76 5.14 21.99 -18.33
C ILE A 76 5.87 20.83 -18.99
N GLY A 77 6.93 21.12 -19.74
CA GLY A 77 7.70 20.11 -20.47
C GLY A 77 8.31 19.07 -19.56
N THR A 78 8.63 17.91 -20.12
CA THR A 78 9.27 16.80 -19.41
C THR A 78 10.74 17.13 -19.12
N THR A 79 11.02 17.49 -17.87
CA THR A 79 12.35 17.83 -17.34
C THR A 79 12.60 17.05 -16.04
N TRP A 80 13.82 17.08 -15.51
CA TRP A 80 14.11 16.49 -14.21
C TRP A 80 13.23 17.11 -13.09
N VAL A 81 12.84 18.39 -13.22
CA VAL A 81 11.97 19.09 -12.26
C VAL A 81 10.57 18.47 -12.25
N THR A 82 10.02 18.13 -13.42
CA THR A 82 8.70 17.45 -13.49
C THR A 82 8.73 16.08 -12.86
N TYR A 83 9.83 15.33 -12.96
CA TYR A 83 10.00 14.06 -12.23
C TYR A 83 10.02 14.25 -10.71
N VAL A 84 10.72 15.29 -10.21
CA VAL A 84 10.73 15.60 -8.76
C VAL A 84 9.32 15.99 -8.29
N ILE A 85 8.65 16.88 -9.02
CA ILE A 85 7.27 17.30 -8.69
C ILE A 85 6.36 16.07 -8.60
N ILE A 86 6.43 15.18 -9.58
CA ILE A 86 5.54 14.01 -9.61
C ILE A 86 5.84 12.99 -8.49
N ILE A 87 7.11 12.82 -8.10
CA ILE A 87 7.47 11.96 -6.96
C ILE A 87 6.82 12.52 -5.68
N ILE A 88 6.92 13.80 -5.43
CA ILE A 88 6.34 14.45 -4.24
C ILE A 88 4.80 14.36 -4.25
N LEU A 89 4.17 14.62 -5.41
CA LEU A 89 2.71 14.53 -5.53
C LEU A 89 2.20 13.11 -5.36
N LEU A 90 2.88 12.11 -5.95
CA LEU A 90 2.54 10.70 -5.80
C LEU A 90 2.70 10.25 -4.35
N ASP A 91 3.77 10.67 -3.70
CA ASP A 91 4.06 10.28 -2.32
C ASP A 91 3.03 10.87 -1.35
N PHE A 92 2.68 12.16 -1.51
CA PHE A 92 1.60 12.78 -0.74
C PHE A 92 0.24 12.14 -1.02
N ALA A 93 -0.08 11.90 -2.29
CA ALA A 93 -1.32 11.22 -2.68
C ALA A 93 -1.39 9.82 -2.08
N GLY A 94 -0.26 9.09 -2.09
CA GLY A 94 -0.13 7.79 -1.45
C GLY A 94 -0.39 7.86 0.05
N TYR A 95 0.25 8.77 0.75
CA TYR A 95 0.01 9.03 2.17
C TYR A 95 -1.47 9.32 2.46
N ALA A 96 -2.09 10.23 1.71
CA ALA A 96 -3.47 10.64 1.93
C ALA A 96 -4.48 9.49 1.72
N VAL A 97 -4.30 8.71 0.64
CA VAL A 97 -5.14 7.52 0.39
C VAL A 97 -4.91 6.47 1.47
N HIS A 98 -3.68 6.23 1.86
CA HIS A 98 -3.32 5.25 2.86
C HIS A 98 -3.95 5.58 4.21
N ALA A 99 -3.83 6.83 4.67
CA ALA A 99 -4.50 7.32 5.86
C ALA A 99 -6.04 7.22 5.77
N LEU A 100 -6.61 7.53 4.59
CA LEU A 100 -8.05 7.39 4.36
C LEU A 100 -8.51 5.93 4.42
N GLN A 101 -7.73 5.01 3.87
CA GLN A 101 -8.00 3.58 3.92
C GLN A 101 -8.02 3.04 5.35
N HIS A 102 -7.17 3.54 6.24
CA HIS A 102 -7.17 3.17 7.65
C HIS A 102 -8.29 3.84 8.44
N LYS A 103 -8.56 5.11 8.19
CA LYS A 103 -9.50 5.91 8.99
C LYS A 103 -10.96 5.72 8.60
N VAL A 104 -11.27 5.13 7.45
CA VAL A 104 -12.63 4.92 6.96
C VAL A 104 -12.86 3.44 6.66
N ASN A 105 -13.73 2.82 7.44
CA ASN A 105 -13.96 1.38 7.41
C ASN A 105 -14.34 0.83 6.01
N PHE A 106 -15.09 1.61 5.23
CA PHE A 106 -15.40 1.25 3.85
C PHE A 106 -14.15 1.16 2.98
N PHE A 107 -13.21 2.10 3.10
CA PHE A 107 -11.97 2.10 2.34
C PHE A 107 -10.94 1.11 2.89
N TRP A 108 -11.04 0.74 4.17
CA TRP A 108 -10.24 -0.32 4.77
C TRP A 108 -10.35 -1.65 4.02
N ASN A 109 -11.52 -1.95 3.40
CA ASN A 109 -11.69 -3.12 2.53
C ASN A 109 -10.62 -3.27 1.46
N ALA A 110 -10.06 -2.16 0.99
CA ALA A 110 -9.03 -2.18 -0.03
C ALA A 110 -7.63 -2.42 0.53
N HIS A 111 -7.42 -2.20 1.83
CA HIS A 111 -6.09 -2.26 2.45
C HIS A 111 -5.95 -3.35 3.51
N VAL A 112 -7.05 -3.77 4.14
CA VAL A 112 -7.08 -4.86 5.12
C VAL A 112 -6.41 -6.15 4.62
N ILE A 113 -6.46 -6.41 3.31
CA ILE A 113 -5.83 -7.57 2.69
C ILE A 113 -4.32 -7.52 2.88
N HIS A 114 -3.72 -6.34 2.69
CA HIS A 114 -2.30 -6.10 2.88
C HIS A 114 -1.89 -6.35 4.35
N HIS A 115 -2.67 -5.87 5.31
CA HIS A 115 -2.45 -6.07 6.74
C HIS A 115 -2.84 -7.45 7.26
N SER A 116 -3.54 -8.28 6.48
CA SER A 116 -4.07 -9.56 6.95
C SER A 116 -3.02 -10.65 7.18
N SER A 117 -1.76 -10.43 6.81
CA SER A 117 -0.66 -11.33 7.15
C SER A 117 -0.28 -11.19 8.62
N GLU A 118 -0.18 -12.32 9.34
CA GLU A 118 0.39 -12.39 10.69
C GLU A 118 1.93 -12.43 10.64
N GLU A 119 2.49 -12.46 9.44
CA GLU A 119 3.92 -12.40 9.17
C GLU A 119 4.28 -11.05 8.55
N PHE A 120 5.44 -10.51 8.93
CA PHE A 120 5.97 -9.30 8.31
C PHE A 120 7.29 -9.62 7.59
N ASN A 121 7.24 -9.64 6.28
CA ASN A 121 8.33 -10.02 5.38
C ASN A 121 8.09 -9.48 3.96
N LEU A 122 9.07 -9.62 3.06
CA LEU A 122 8.96 -9.11 1.70
C LEU A 122 7.76 -9.68 0.91
N ALA A 123 7.28 -10.88 1.25
CA ALA A 123 6.12 -11.45 0.58
C ALA A 123 4.83 -10.68 0.93
N CYS A 124 4.70 -10.12 2.14
CA CYS A 124 3.48 -9.36 2.48
C CYS A 124 3.35 -8.06 1.69
N ALA A 125 4.44 -7.47 1.20
CA ALA A 125 4.38 -6.34 0.26
C ALA A 125 3.60 -6.67 -1.02
N LEU A 126 3.61 -7.94 -1.44
CA LEU A 126 2.92 -8.42 -2.64
C LEU A 126 1.46 -8.79 -2.36
N ARG A 127 1.03 -8.81 -1.11
CA ARG A 127 -0.36 -9.07 -0.72
C ARG A 127 -1.22 -7.84 -1.00
N GLN A 128 -1.84 -7.81 -2.17
CA GLN A 128 -2.59 -6.66 -2.67
C GLN A 128 -4.05 -7.01 -2.94
N SER A 129 -4.93 -6.02 -2.74
CA SER A 129 -6.37 -6.16 -2.99
C SER A 129 -6.69 -6.19 -4.48
N ILE A 130 -7.66 -7.04 -4.84
CA ILE A 130 -8.31 -7.01 -6.16
C ILE A 130 -9.36 -5.88 -6.28
N SER A 131 -9.61 -5.13 -5.21
CA SER A 131 -10.63 -4.08 -5.16
C SER A 131 -10.35 -2.95 -6.15
N ILE A 132 -11.39 -2.51 -6.86
CA ILE A 132 -11.37 -1.38 -7.79
C ILE A 132 -11.44 -0.05 -7.02
N PHE A 133 -12.00 -0.02 -5.81
CA PHE A 133 -12.28 1.20 -5.03
C PHE A 133 -11.03 2.00 -4.61
N VAL A 134 -9.85 1.37 -4.60
CA VAL A 134 -8.58 2.04 -4.29
C VAL A 134 -8.19 3.10 -5.34
N LYS A 135 -8.83 3.08 -6.49
CA LYS A 135 -8.40 3.87 -7.66
C LYS A 135 -9.03 5.28 -7.77
N LEU A 136 -9.68 5.76 -6.72
CA LEU A 136 -9.88 7.20 -6.46
C LEU A 136 -8.54 7.97 -6.39
N PHE A 137 -7.44 7.25 -6.35
CA PHE A 137 -6.07 7.72 -6.44
C PHE A 137 -5.83 8.66 -7.64
N ALA A 138 -6.47 8.39 -8.77
CA ALA A 138 -6.36 9.25 -9.95
C ALA A 138 -6.81 10.69 -9.67
N LEU A 139 -7.82 10.90 -8.80
CA LEU A 139 -8.29 12.25 -8.46
C LEU A 139 -7.26 13.04 -7.66
N LEU A 140 -6.42 12.39 -6.85
CA LEU A 140 -5.35 13.07 -6.12
C LEU A 140 -4.18 13.49 -7.02
N LEU A 141 -4.12 12.98 -8.25
CA LEU A 141 -3.19 13.42 -9.28
C LEU A 141 -3.75 14.61 -10.11
N LEU A 142 -4.93 15.12 -9.76
CA LEU A 142 -5.50 16.31 -10.41
C LEU A 142 -4.52 17.49 -10.46
N PRO A 143 -3.75 17.85 -9.41
CA PRO A 143 -2.76 18.92 -9.51
C PRO A 143 -1.72 18.68 -10.62
N ALA A 144 -1.26 17.45 -10.79
CA ALA A 144 -0.33 17.09 -11.86
C ALA A 144 -0.97 17.22 -13.25
N ALA A 145 -2.23 16.82 -13.38
CA ALA A 145 -2.98 16.95 -14.63
C ALA A 145 -3.22 18.42 -15.00
N LEU A 146 -3.58 19.26 -14.01
CA LEU A 146 -3.76 20.71 -14.21
C LEU A 146 -2.45 21.40 -14.64
N LEU A 147 -1.32 20.98 -14.10
CA LEU A 147 0.01 21.44 -14.52
C LEU A 147 0.42 20.93 -15.90
N GLY A 148 -0.37 20.03 -16.50
CA GLY A 148 -0.08 19.46 -17.82
C GLY A 148 1.16 18.56 -17.83
N ILE A 149 1.41 17.81 -16.75
CA ILE A 149 2.46 16.78 -16.70
C ILE A 149 2.06 15.62 -17.60
N GLU A 150 2.92 15.25 -18.53
CA GLU A 150 2.61 14.21 -19.50
C GLU A 150 2.34 12.84 -18.85
N PRO A 151 1.34 12.07 -19.33
CA PRO A 151 1.01 10.74 -18.80
C PRO A 151 2.18 9.77 -18.80
N VAL A 152 3.16 9.93 -19.71
CA VAL A 152 4.37 9.09 -19.75
C VAL A 152 5.22 9.24 -18.49
N VAL A 153 5.28 10.45 -17.92
CA VAL A 153 6.01 10.72 -16.66
C VAL A 153 5.39 9.91 -15.52
N ILE A 154 4.05 9.92 -15.42
CA ILE A 154 3.31 9.11 -14.44
C ILE A 154 3.56 7.62 -14.67
N ALA A 155 3.49 7.16 -15.92
CA ALA A 155 3.70 5.76 -16.29
C ALA A 155 5.10 5.23 -15.93
N ILE A 156 6.09 6.11 -15.84
CA ILE A 156 7.46 5.77 -15.40
C ILE A 156 7.57 5.86 -13.88
N VAL A 157 7.14 6.98 -13.29
CA VAL A 157 7.39 7.27 -11.88
C VAL A 157 6.50 6.42 -10.95
N ALA A 158 5.24 6.20 -11.30
CA ALA A 158 4.31 5.48 -10.42
C ALA A 158 4.76 4.04 -10.10
N PRO A 159 5.20 3.20 -11.07
CA PRO A 159 5.73 1.89 -10.74
C PRO A 159 7.04 1.95 -9.95
N LEU A 160 7.94 2.89 -10.25
CA LEU A 160 9.18 3.06 -9.50
C LEU A 160 8.90 3.48 -8.04
N HIS A 161 7.94 4.39 -7.84
CA HIS A 161 7.47 4.80 -6.53
C HIS A 161 6.87 3.62 -5.74
N LEU A 162 6.07 2.78 -6.39
CA LEU A 162 5.52 1.57 -5.77
C LEU A 162 6.64 0.57 -5.40
N PHE A 163 7.63 0.38 -6.28
CA PHE A 163 8.74 -0.54 -6.02
C PHE A 163 9.66 -0.06 -4.90
N ALA A 164 9.82 1.26 -4.78
CA ALA A 164 10.55 1.85 -3.66
C ALA A 164 9.92 1.56 -2.29
N GLN A 165 8.71 1.02 -2.25
CA GLN A 165 8.01 0.63 -1.02
C GLN A 165 8.21 -0.85 -0.65
N PHE A 166 8.77 -1.65 -1.53
CA PHE A 166 8.91 -3.10 -1.32
C PHE A 166 9.95 -3.43 -0.23
N TRP A 167 11.10 -2.80 -0.25
CA TRP A 167 12.28 -3.16 0.56
C TRP A 167 12.08 -3.02 2.07
N TYR A 168 11.18 -2.18 2.52
CA TYR A 168 10.98 -1.96 3.95
C TYR A 168 10.02 -2.96 4.62
N HIS A 169 9.44 -3.91 3.87
CA HIS A 169 8.64 -5.00 4.41
C HIS A 169 9.52 -6.15 4.91
N THR A 170 10.37 -5.90 5.90
CA THR A 170 11.24 -6.95 6.44
C THR A 170 11.55 -6.76 7.93
N ARG A 171 11.73 -7.89 8.63
CA ARG A 171 12.18 -7.93 10.03
C ARG A 171 13.70 -8.09 10.14
N HIS A 172 14.41 -8.28 9.03
CA HIS A 172 15.86 -8.47 9.02
C HIS A 172 16.67 -7.17 9.03
N ILE A 173 16.03 -6.03 8.80
CA ILE A 173 16.65 -4.72 8.85
C ILE A 173 16.09 -3.96 10.06
N ASN A 174 16.97 -3.60 10.97
CA ASN A 174 16.67 -2.75 12.12
C ASN A 174 16.62 -1.26 11.73
N LYS A 175 16.70 -0.37 12.70
CA LYS A 175 16.81 1.08 12.47
C LYS A 175 18.07 1.39 11.64
N ILE A 176 17.92 2.23 10.63
CA ILE A 176 18.99 2.59 9.69
C ILE A 176 19.57 3.99 9.95
N GLY A 177 19.40 4.50 11.17
CA GLY A 177 20.03 5.72 11.67
C GLY A 177 19.48 7.00 11.01
N PHE A 178 20.36 7.84 10.45
CA PHE A 178 20.01 9.16 9.93
C PHE A 178 18.92 9.14 8.86
N LEU A 179 18.85 8.10 8.03
CA LEU A 179 17.86 7.99 6.96
C LEU A 179 16.41 7.89 7.49
N GLU A 180 16.20 7.44 8.72
CA GLU A 180 14.88 7.41 9.38
C GLU A 180 14.29 8.80 9.64
N LYS A 181 15.10 9.84 9.50
CA LYS A 181 14.58 11.22 9.60
C LYS A 181 13.77 11.62 8.40
N PHE A 182 14.03 11.03 7.23
CA PHE A 182 13.48 11.42 5.94
C PHE A 182 12.64 10.33 5.26
N LEU A 183 13.10 9.07 5.35
CA LEU A 183 12.52 7.95 4.63
C LEU A 183 11.65 7.07 5.55
N VAL A 184 10.65 6.46 4.96
CA VAL A 184 9.98 5.30 5.55
C VAL A 184 10.97 4.13 5.53
N THR A 185 11.14 3.48 6.66
CA THR A 185 12.11 2.41 6.88
C THR A 185 11.42 1.16 7.39
N PRO A 186 12.10 0.00 7.44
CA PRO A 186 11.52 -1.19 8.03
C PRO A 186 10.99 -0.98 9.45
N SER A 187 11.65 -0.19 10.29
CA SER A 187 11.17 0.08 11.64
C SER A 187 9.87 0.90 11.65
N HIS A 188 9.74 1.90 10.78
CA HIS A 188 8.50 2.67 10.64
C HIS A 188 7.35 1.82 10.11
N HIS A 189 7.64 0.94 9.16
CA HIS A 189 6.61 0.13 8.52
C HIS A 189 6.19 -1.08 9.37
N ARG A 190 7.08 -1.59 10.25
CA ARG A 190 6.69 -2.55 11.29
C ARG A 190 5.66 -1.98 12.25
N VAL A 191 5.84 -0.71 12.68
CA VAL A 191 4.84 0.03 13.48
C VAL A 191 3.52 0.13 12.73
N HIS A 192 3.58 0.50 11.44
CA HIS A 192 2.38 0.63 10.61
C HIS A 192 1.56 -0.66 10.50
N HIS A 193 2.22 -1.80 10.34
CA HIS A 193 1.57 -3.11 10.22
C HIS A 193 1.14 -3.72 11.56
N ALA A 194 1.49 -3.10 12.70
CA ALA A 194 1.24 -3.67 14.00
C ALA A 194 -0.18 -3.34 14.51
N ILE A 195 -0.79 -4.32 15.19
CA ILE A 195 -2.10 -4.20 15.85
C ILE A 195 -2.01 -3.81 17.33
N ASN A 196 -0.82 -3.52 17.83
CA ASN A 196 -0.63 -3.01 19.19
C ASN A 196 -1.37 -1.66 19.33
N PRO A 197 -2.05 -1.38 20.45
CA PRO A 197 -2.79 -0.14 20.65
C PRO A 197 -1.96 1.13 20.40
N GLU A 198 -0.66 1.11 20.74
CA GLU A 198 0.27 2.21 20.57
C GLU A 198 0.62 2.49 19.10
N TYR A 199 0.43 1.50 18.22
CA TYR A 199 0.85 1.52 16.83
C TYR A 199 -0.31 1.65 15.83
N ILE A 200 -1.54 1.44 16.28
CA ILE A 200 -2.71 1.55 15.41
C ILE A 200 -2.79 2.94 14.79
N ASP A 201 -3.08 2.99 13.49
CA ASP A 201 -3.25 4.23 12.71
C ASP A 201 -2.03 5.16 12.73
N LYS A 202 -0.82 4.58 12.64
CA LYS A 202 0.44 5.30 12.57
C LYS A 202 1.20 5.01 11.28
N ASN A 203 2.08 5.93 10.89
CA ASN A 203 3.10 5.81 9.84
C ASN A 203 2.51 5.44 8.46
N PHE A 204 1.67 6.29 7.90
CA PHE A 204 1.04 6.11 6.57
C PHE A 204 1.94 6.51 5.40
N GLY A 205 3.15 7.03 5.65
CA GLY A 205 4.11 7.43 4.62
C GLY A 205 4.42 6.32 3.63
N GLN A 206 4.70 6.70 2.38
CA GLN A 206 5.06 5.77 1.31
C GLN A 206 6.58 5.66 1.17
N ILE A 207 7.23 6.72 0.70
CA ILE A 207 8.70 6.83 0.65
C ILE A 207 9.18 7.78 1.74
N PHE A 208 8.49 8.90 1.95
CA PHE A 208 8.90 9.94 2.88
C PHE A 208 8.09 9.91 4.17
N ILE A 209 8.80 9.87 5.32
CA ILE A 209 8.21 9.85 6.66
C ILE A 209 7.81 11.26 7.15
N PHE A 210 8.19 12.33 6.46
CA PHE A 210 7.89 13.67 6.91
C PHE A 210 6.40 14.02 6.84
N TRP A 211 5.60 13.34 5.99
CA TRP A 211 4.15 13.51 5.99
C TRP A 211 3.54 13.11 7.33
N ASP A 212 3.96 11.96 7.86
CA ASP A 212 3.50 11.51 9.18
C ASP A 212 3.91 12.47 10.29
N LYS A 213 5.14 13.00 10.23
CA LYS A 213 5.63 13.96 11.21
C LYS A 213 4.88 15.27 11.15
N TRP A 214 4.57 15.79 9.97
CA TRP A 214 3.87 17.06 9.80
C TRP A 214 2.38 16.95 10.10
N LEU A 215 1.78 15.79 9.84
CA LEU A 215 0.33 15.57 10.01
C LEU A 215 -0.03 14.82 11.29
N GLY A 216 0.97 14.54 12.16
CA GLY A 216 0.77 14.02 13.52
C GLY A 216 0.45 12.52 13.58
N THR A 217 0.76 11.76 12.54
CA THR A 217 0.56 10.30 12.49
C THR A 217 1.86 9.51 12.72
N PHE A 218 2.97 10.18 12.99
CA PHE A 218 4.26 9.53 13.24
C PHE A 218 4.29 8.82 14.59
N GLN A 219 4.81 7.60 14.58
CA GLN A 219 5.17 6.82 15.77
C GLN A 219 6.47 6.07 15.53
N GLN A 220 7.42 6.24 16.41
CA GLN A 220 8.66 5.47 16.40
C GLN A 220 8.42 4.06 16.96
N GLU A 221 9.13 3.06 16.42
CA GLU A 221 9.15 1.72 17.00
C GLU A 221 9.81 1.76 18.38
N MET A 222 9.05 1.34 19.40
CA MET A 222 9.49 1.34 20.81
C MET A 222 10.18 0.02 21.13
N GLU A 223 11.22 0.06 21.94
CA GLU A 223 12.01 -1.13 22.32
C GLU A 223 11.19 -2.07 23.22
N GLU A 224 10.33 -1.50 24.05
CA GLU A 224 9.51 -2.24 25.01
C GLU A 224 8.26 -2.85 24.41
N VAL A 225 7.86 -2.43 23.21
CA VAL A 225 6.62 -2.85 22.55
C VAL A 225 6.94 -3.56 21.24
N SER A 226 7.09 -4.87 21.29
CA SER A 226 7.30 -5.66 20.08
C SER A 226 6.07 -5.63 19.17
N PRO A 227 6.21 -5.32 17.84
CA PRO A 227 5.10 -5.31 16.91
C PRO A 227 4.43 -6.69 16.78
N VAL A 228 3.11 -6.71 16.90
CA VAL A 228 2.25 -7.88 16.64
C VAL A 228 1.49 -7.61 15.35
N TYR A 229 1.61 -8.50 14.36
CA TYR A 229 1.05 -8.30 13.02
C TYR A 229 -0.27 -9.00 12.81
N GLY A 230 -1.00 -8.57 11.81
CA GLY A 230 -2.30 -9.10 11.44
C GLY A 230 -3.41 -8.05 11.49
N VAL A 231 -4.64 -8.51 11.67
CA VAL A 231 -5.82 -7.64 11.79
C VAL A 231 -6.69 -8.11 12.97
N THR A 232 -7.47 -7.20 13.54
CA THR A 232 -8.33 -7.46 14.70
C THR A 232 -9.39 -8.54 14.46
N ARG A 233 -9.82 -8.71 13.19
CA ARG A 233 -10.80 -9.73 12.76
C ARG A 233 -10.22 -10.61 11.64
N PRO A 234 -9.26 -11.52 11.93
CA PRO A 234 -8.53 -12.30 10.93
C PRO A 234 -9.42 -13.31 10.19
N ALA A 235 -9.09 -13.53 8.92
CA ALA A 235 -9.77 -14.52 8.08
C ALA A 235 -9.44 -15.98 8.48
N ARG A 236 -8.34 -16.20 9.19
CA ARG A 236 -7.83 -17.53 9.58
C ARG A 236 -7.80 -18.52 8.42
N THR A 237 -7.36 -18.06 7.26
CA THR A 237 -7.29 -18.84 6.02
C THR A 237 -6.18 -18.34 5.13
N TRP A 238 -5.61 -19.23 4.30
CA TRP A 238 -4.66 -18.89 3.24
C TRP A 238 -5.33 -18.64 1.89
N ASN A 239 -6.67 -18.78 1.80
CA ASN A 239 -7.40 -18.59 0.56
C ASN A 239 -7.48 -17.09 0.21
N PRO A 240 -6.82 -16.62 -0.86
CA PRO A 240 -6.75 -15.21 -1.21
C PRO A 240 -8.13 -14.60 -1.53
N ILE A 241 -9.08 -15.40 -2.06
CA ILE A 241 -10.45 -14.93 -2.33
C ILE A 241 -11.17 -14.63 -1.03
N LYS A 242 -11.12 -15.56 -0.06
CA LYS A 242 -11.73 -15.33 1.26
C LYS A 242 -11.13 -14.13 1.96
N ILE A 243 -9.80 -13.98 1.93
CA ILE A 243 -9.11 -12.83 2.52
C ILE A 243 -9.60 -11.53 1.89
N ASN A 244 -9.76 -11.47 0.56
CA ASN A 244 -10.19 -10.26 -0.15
C ASN A 244 -11.63 -9.83 0.18
N PHE A 245 -12.53 -10.75 0.45
CA PHE A 245 -13.96 -10.44 0.62
C PHE A 245 -14.47 -10.52 2.05
N GLN A 246 -13.66 -11.05 2.99
CA GLN A 246 -14.11 -11.26 4.37
C GLN A 246 -14.50 -9.96 5.05
N HIS A 247 -13.67 -8.92 4.98
CA HIS A 247 -13.95 -7.67 5.67
C HIS A 247 -15.23 -7.01 5.13
N LEU A 248 -15.42 -7.02 3.81
CA LEU A 248 -16.66 -6.53 3.19
C LEU A 248 -17.90 -7.31 3.70
N ALA A 249 -17.78 -8.63 3.77
CA ALA A 249 -18.86 -9.47 4.29
C ALA A 249 -19.18 -9.15 5.75
N LEU A 250 -18.15 -8.94 6.58
CA LEU A 250 -18.31 -8.55 7.98
C LEU A 250 -18.93 -7.16 8.10
N LEU A 251 -18.47 -6.19 7.30
CA LEU A 251 -19.00 -4.83 7.26
C LEU A 251 -20.49 -4.80 6.91
N LEU A 252 -20.89 -5.54 5.88
CA LEU A 252 -22.28 -5.67 5.47
C LEU A 252 -23.12 -6.38 6.54
N LYS A 253 -22.58 -7.41 7.17
CA LYS A 253 -23.22 -8.12 8.28
C LYS A 253 -23.44 -7.20 9.47
N ASP A 254 -22.42 -6.44 9.88
CA ASP A 254 -22.51 -5.50 11.00
C ASP A 254 -23.54 -4.41 10.72
N ALA A 255 -23.54 -3.84 9.50
CA ALA A 255 -24.55 -2.88 9.07
C ALA A 255 -25.97 -3.48 9.05
N TRP A 256 -26.12 -4.75 8.64
CA TRP A 256 -27.42 -5.45 8.63
C TRP A 256 -28.00 -5.63 10.03
N HIS A 257 -27.18 -6.01 11.00
CA HIS A 257 -27.61 -6.24 12.40
C HIS A 257 -27.79 -4.97 13.21
N THR A 258 -27.29 -3.84 12.75
CA THR A 258 -27.49 -2.55 13.41
C THR A 258 -28.93 -2.09 13.20
N LYS A 259 -29.64 -1.71 14.28
CA LYS A 259 -31.07 -1.35 14.20
C LYS A 259 -31.27 0.05 13.63
N GLU A 260 -30.57 1.02 14.21
CA GLU A 260 -30.71 2.44 13.86
C GLU A 260 -30.02 2.76 12.54
N TRP A 261 -30.73 3.40 11.60
CA TRP A 261 -30.20 3.70 10.28
C TRP A 261 -28.96 4.61 10.31
N LYS A 262 -28.91 5.55 11.24
CA LYS A 262 -27.72 6.41 11.46
C LYS A 262 -26.50 5.60 11.87
N ASP A 263 -26.70 4.60 12.71
CA ASP A 263 -25.60 3.74 13.14
C ASP A 263 -25.19 2.73 12.03
N LYS A 264 -26.12 2.32 11.16
CA LYS A 264 -25.77 1.59 9.93
C LYS A 264 -24.77 2.36 9.08
N LEU A 265 -25.00 3.66 8.86
CA LEU A 265 -24.05 4.49 8.12
C LEU A 265 -22.72 4.61 8.87
N ARG A 266 -22.75 4.72 10.21
CA ARG A 266 -21.53 4.81 11.02
C ARG A 266 -20.61 3.60 10.84
N VAL A 267 -21.16 2.40 10.64
CA VAL A 267 -20.36 1.18 10.38
C VAL A 267 -19.41 1.39 9.19
N PHE A 268 -19.80 2.16 8.18
CA PHE A 268 -19.00 2.36 6.98
C PHE A 268 -17.90 3.41 7.10
N TYR A 269 -18.06 4.43 7.96
CA TYR A 269 -17.09 5.52 8.05
C TYR A 269 -16.31 5.57 9.36
N LYS A 270 -16.72 4.87 10.42
CA LYS A 270 -15.89 4.76 11.62
C LYS A 270 -14.61 3.97 11.35
N PRO A 271 -13.51 4.26 12.02
CA PRO A 271 -12.34 3.40 12.04
C PRO A 271 -12.70 2.01 12.56
N THR A 272 -11.96 1.01 12.10
CA THR A 272 -12.14 -0.39 12.49
C THR A 272 -11.62 -0.68 13.88
#